data_7a4bdf1ce9450691d26b353aa7a83663
#
_entry.id   7a4bdf1ce9450691d26b353aa7a83663
#
_cell.length_a   1.000
_cell.length_b   1.000
_cell.length_c   1.000
_cell.angle_alpha   90.00
_cell.angle_beta   90.00
_cell.angle_gamma   90.00
#
_symmetry.space_group_name_H-M   'P 1'
#
loop_
_entity.id
_entity.type
_entity.pdbx_description
1 polymer ?
#
loop_
_entity_poly.entity_id
_entity_poly.type
_entity_poly.pdbx_seq_one_letter_code
_entity_poly.pdbx_strand_id
1 'polypeptide(L)'
;MSRIANFLNEHRDVFFPYIELIQMIFPFLLPICLALTNAQILSIFTKDQNTHAFFVQTAFICLVVFVVTLILCVLIKKFTPVLDKDEQIEILQTRIIELSEENYDWVEVCYKIIDALLHSLATGPLKFGENGSHTERISLYIHDDDFRKFIQLGRISYNPEFSKLGKRVYSDDEGCLGYTWINGEGFTNHFTNPEIDLPTYLEQMKQENVNKIVVKAFNMKSRLYYGYRVMDTINRKSLAVIIVESIDPTRYTREDLHKVFTLQHRALFISQIVEKLYPCLPKLQNAKEEGF
;
A
#
# COMPACT_ATOMS: atom_id res chain seq x y z
N MET A 1 -12.16 25.36 -2.68
CA MET A 1 -11.95 24.06 -3.31
C MET A 1 -12.82 22.93 -2.73
N SER A 2 -13.09 22.90 -1.44
CA SER A 2 -13.93 21.85 -0.80
C SER A 2 -15.36 21.67 -1.35
N ARG A 3 -16.07 22.75 -1.68
CA ARG A 3 -17.47 22.67 -2.18
C ARG A 3 -17.61 21.99 -3.55
N ILE A 4 -16.67 22.20 -4.46
CA ILE A 4 -16.69 21.57 -5.80
C ILE A 4 -16.34 20.08 -5.67
N ALA A 5 -15.38 19.74 -4.81
CA ALA A 5 -15.00 18.36 -4.55
C ALA A 5 -16.16 17.56 -3.93
N ASN A 6 -16.86 18.13 -2.96
CA ASN A 6 -18.02 17.50 -2.33
C ASN A 6 -19.18 17.32 -3.33
N PHE A 7 -19.46 18.31 -4.18
CA PHE A 7 -20.49 18.21 -5.21
C PHE A 7 -20.18 17.09 -6.22
N LEU A 8 -18.91 16.98 -6.67
CA LEU A 8 -18.49 15.95 -7.62
C LEU A 8 -18.54 14.54 -7.01
N ASN A 9 -18.29 14.42 -5.71
CA ASN A 9 -18.39 13.15 -5.00
C ASN A 9 -19.84 12.72 -4.80
N GLU A 10 -20.70 13.62 -4.35
CA GLU A 10 -22.13 13.39 -4.13
C GLU A 10 -22.88 12.93 -5.38
N HIS A 11 -22.41 13.35 -6.56
CA HIS A 11 -23.01 13.01 -7.86
C HIS A 11 -22.13 12.08 -8.73
N ARG A 12 -21.12 11.46 -8.16
CA ARG A 12 -20.17 10.58 -8.84
C ARG A 12 -20.87 9.47 -9.64
N ASP A 13 -21.79 8.76 -9.01
CA ASP A 13 -22.47 7.61 -9.61
C ASP A 13 -23.39 8.02 -10.78
N VAL A 14 -23.79 9.28 -10.80
CA VAL A 14 -24.57 9.86 -11.90
C VAL A 14 -23.67 10.26 -13.06
N PHE A 15 -22.54 10.89 -12.80
CA PHE A 15 -21.69 11.46 -13.85
C PHE A 15 -20.70 10.46 -14.47
N PHE A 16 -20.24 9.48 -13.70
CA PHE A 16 -19.20 8.55 -14.14
C PHE A 16 -19.61 7.70 -15.37
N PRO A 17 -20.83 7.14 -15.45
CA PRO A 17 -21.28 6.40 -16.64
C PRO A 17 -21.35 7.28 -17.90
N TYR A 18 -21.74 8.57 -17.76
CA TYR A 18 -21.78 9.50 -18.90
C TYR A 18 -20.39 9.87 -19.40
N ILE A 19 -19.42 10.01 -18.49
CA ILE A 19 -18.03 10.31 -18.82
C ILE A 19 -17.39 9.15 -19.57
N GLU A 20 -17.61 7.91 -19.12
CA GLU A 20 -17.15 6.70 -19.84
C GLU A 20 -17.80 6.55 -21.20
N LEU A 21 -19.10 6.81 -21.30
CA LEU A 21 -19.81 6.77 -22.57
C LEU A 21 -19.25 7.81 -23.56
N ILE A 22 -18.99 9.03 -23.10
CA ILE A 22 -18.38 10.09 -23.92
C ILE A 22 -16.97 9.68 -24.36
N GLN A 23 -16.15 9.12 -23.49
CA GLN A 23 -14.82 8.63 -23.83
C GLN A 23 -14.83 7.50 -24.86
N MET A 24 -15.86 6.66 -24.84
CA MET A 24 -16.02 5.56 -25.79
C MET A 24 -16.49 6.04 -27.18
N ILE A 25 -17.41 7.00 -27.22
CA ILE A 25 -18.00 7.50 -28.48
C ILE A 25 -17.11 8.53 -29.19
N PHE A 26 -16.39 9.34 -28.43
CA PHE A 26 -15.67 10.50 -28.94
C PHE A 26 -14.53 10.19 -29.92
N PRO A 27 -13.70 9.13 -29.75
CA PRO A 27 -12.68 8.75 -30.74
C PRO A 27 -13.24 8.50 -32.13
N PHE A 28 -14.51 8.14 -32.22
CA PHE A 28 -15.21 7.93 -33.52
C PHE A 28 -15.79 9.24 -34.06
N LEU A 29 -16.25 10.14 -33.20
CA LEU A 29 -16.84 11.42 -33.63
C LEU A 29 -15.79 12.44 -34.02
N LEU A 30 -14.64 12.48 -33.39
CA LEU A 30 -13.59 13.45 -33.66
C LEU A 30 -13.07 13.41 -35.10
N PRO A 31 -12.74 12.24 -35.68
CA PRO A 31 -12.34 12.17 -37.10
C PRO A 31 -13.45 12.64 -38.06
N ILE A 32 -14.70 12.34 -37.74
CA ILE A 32 -15.84 12.74 -38.51
C ILE A 32 -16.00 14.31 -38.50
N CYS A 33 -15.90 14.90 -37.30
CA CYS A 33 -15.94 16.35 -37.15
C CYS A 33 -14.77 17.04 -37.89
N LEU A 34 -13.54 16.48 -37.78
CA LEU A 34 -12.37 17.00 -38.48
C LEU A 34 -12.50 16.84 -39.99
N ALA A 35 -13.06 15.74 -40.50
CA ALA A 35 -13.33 15.53 -41.90
C ALA A 35 -14.36 16.57 -42.45
N LEU A 36 -15.40 16.83 -41.65
CA LEU A 36 -16.44 17.81 -42.00
C LEU A 36 -15.95 19.28 -41.97
N THR A 37 -14.84 19.58 -41.28
CA THR A 37 -14.21 20.91 -41.27
C THR A 37 -13.25 21.10 -42.45
N ASN A 38 -12.87 20.05 -43.15
CA ASN A 38 -12.02 20.13 -44.33
C ASN A 38 -12.79 20.75 -45.49
N ALA A 39 -12.34 21.93 -45.96
CA ALA A 39 -13.01 22.71 -47.00
C ALA A 39 -13.24 21.91 -48.30
N GLN A 40 -12.35 20.96 -48.63
CA GLN A 40 -12.49 20.11 -49.82
C GLN A 40 -13.63 19.09 -49.66
N ILE A 41 -13.77 18.47 -48.46
CA ILE A 41 -14.83 17.51 -48.19
C ILE A 41 -16.18 18.21 -48.09
N LEU A 42 -16.20 19.39 -47.43
CA LEU A 42 -17.41 20.18 -47.24
C LEU A 42 -17.97 20.73 -48.56
N SER A 43 -17.09 21.07 -49.51
CA SER A 43 -17.49 21.56 -50.87
C SER A 43 -18.24 20.49 -51.69
N ILE A 44 -18.06 19.20 -51.35
CA ILE A 44 -18.78 18.09 -51.98
C ILE A 44 -20.25 18.03 -51.51
N PHE A 45 -20.48 18.39 -50.24
CA PHE A 45 -21.79 18.22 -49.58
C PHE A 45 -22.60 19.54 -49.51
N THR A 46 -21.97 20.72 -49.68
CA THR A 46 -22.66 21.99 -49.52
C THR A 46 -22.32 22.95 -50.66
N LYS A 47 -23.38 23.36 -51.41
CA LYS A 47 -23.28 24.41 -52.44
C LYS A 47 -23.51 25.81 -51.88
N ASP A 48 -23.93 25.93 -50.61
CA ASP A 48 -24.31 27.19 -50.00
C ASP A 48 -23.33 27.60 -48.90
N GLN A 49 -22.91 28.87 -48.92
CA GLN A 49 -21.94 29.46 -48.03
C GLN A 49 -22.42 29.50 -46.55
N ASN A 50 -23.74 29.59 -46.35
CA ASN A 50 -24.34 29.60 -45.00
C ASN A 50 -24.28 28.24 -44.31
N THR A 51 -24.47 27.16 -45.07
CA THR A 51 -24.33 25.79 -44.55
C THR A 51 -22.89 25.46 -44.19
N HIS A 52 -21.90 25.98 -44.91
CA HIS A 52 -20.49 25.86 -44.58
C HIS A 52 -20.16 26.50 -43.22
N ALA A 53 -20.62 27.75 -43.00
CA ALA A 53 -20.42 28.45 -41.72
C ALA A 53 -21.05 27.70 -40.53
N PHE A 54 -22.25 27.15 -40.73
CA PHE A 54 -22.92 26.34 -39.69
C PHE A 54 -22.14 25.08 -39.31
N PHE A 55 -21.60 24.34 -40.27
CA PHE A 55 -20.82 23.13 -39.99
C PHE A 55 -19.50 23.46 -39.28
N VAL A 56 -18.78 24.52 -39.67
CA VAL A 56 -17.55 24.95 -39.00
C VAL A 56 -17.85 25.38 -37.55
N GLN A 57 -18.93 26.10 -37.31
CA GLN A 57 -19.33 26.56 -36.00
C GLN A 57 -19.72 25.38 -35.10
N THR A 58 -20.45 24.38 -35.63
CA THR A 58 -20.83 23.19 -34.91
C THR A 58 -19.60 22.35 -34.53
N ALA A 59 -18.66 22.16 -35.46
CA ALA A 59 -17.41 21.44 -35.18
C ALA A 59 -16.56 22.15 -34.11
N PHE A 60 -16.51 23.47 -34.11
CA PHE A 60 -15.82 24.26 -33.08
C PHE A 60 -16.46 24.05 -31.68
N ILE A 61 -17.81 24.08 -31.59
CA ILE A 61 -18.54 23.86 -30.37
C ILE A 61 -18.26 22.43 -29.86
N CYS A 62 -18.29 21.42 -30.72
CA CYS A 62 -17.96 20.04 -30.35
C CYS A 62 -16.53 19.91 -29.79
N LEU A 63 -15.56 20.60 -30.41
CA LEU A 63 -14.17 20.61 -29.93
C LEU A 63 -14.05 21.23 -28.52
N VAL A 64 -14.72 22.37 -28.31
CA VAL A 64 -14.72 23.06 -26.99
C VAL A 64 -15.34 22.17 -25.91
N VAL A 65 -16.48 21.54 -26.19
CA VAL A 65 -17.14 20.59 -25.25
C VAL A 65 -16.23 19.43 -24.93
N PHE A 66 -15.52 18.91 -25.91
CA PHE A 66 -14.56 17.82 -25.69
C PHE A 66 -13.39 18.23 -24.77
N VAL A 67 -12.77 19.36 -25.04
CA VAL A 67 -11.65 19.85 -24.21
C VAL A 67 -12.10 20.06 -22.77
N VAL A 68 -13.29 20.63 -22.57
CA VAL A 68 -13.87 20.81 -21.23
C VAL A 68 -14.12 19.46 -20.54
N THR A 69 -14.66 18.49 -21.26
CA THR A 69 -14.91 17.13 -20.72
C THR A 69 -13.61 16.43 -20.36
N LEU A 70 -12.56 16.54 -21.17
CA LEU A 70 -11.23 16.02 -20.89
C LEU A 70 -10.63 16.62 -19.61
N ILE A 71 -10.71 17.94 -19.48
CA ILE A 71 -10.24 18.65 -18.27
C ILE A 71 -11.00 18.15 -17.03
N LEU A 72 -12.32 18.03 -17.11
CA LEU A 72 -13.15 17.50 -16.01
C LEU A 72 -12.77 16.08 -15.66
N CYS A 73 -12.54 15.20 -16.65
CA CYS A 73 -12.09 13.81 -16.40
C CYS A 73 -10.74 13.76 -15.69
N VAL A 74 -9.77 14.60 -16.11
CA VAL A 74 -8.45 14.67 -15.46
C VAL A 74 -8.57 15.17 -14.03
N LEU A 75 -9.40 16.18 -13.80
CA LEU A 75 -9.66 16.70 -12.46
C LEU A 75 -10.31 15.64 -11.57
N ILE A 76 -11.35 14.95 -12.05
CA ILE A 76 -12.03 13.89 -11.31
C ILE A 76 -11.04 12.78 -10.97
N LYS A 77 -10.27 12.26 -11.95
CA LYS A 77 -9.25 11.22 -11.70
C LYS A 77 -8.16 11.64 -10.72
N LYS A 78 -7.82 12.93 -10.68
CA LYS A 78 -6.80 13.47 -9.77
C LYS A 78 -7.32 13.64 -8.34
N PHE A 79 -8.60 13.99 -8.18
CA PHE A 79 -9.20 14.26 -6.87
C PHE A 79 -9.89 13.05 -6.23
N THR A 80 -10.39 12.08 -7.03
CA THR A 80 -11.06 10.87 -6.52
C THR A 80 -10.20 10.04 -5.57
N PRO A 81 -8.91 9.74 -5.84
CA PRO A 81 -8.11 8.93 -4.91
C PRO A 81 -7.73 9.68 -3.61
N VAL A 82 -7.84 11.01 -3.58
CA VAL A 82 -7.61 11.81 -2.37
C VAL A 82 -8.85 11.76 -1.48
N LEU A 83 -10.03 11.86 -2.05
CA LEU A 83 -11.32 11.79 -1.34
C LEU A 83 -11.58 10.40 -0.73
N ASP A 84 -11.25 9.33 -1.47
CA ASP A 84 -11.40 7.94 -0.98
C ASP A 84 -10.48 7.66 0.24
N LYS A 85 -9.36 8.37 0.35
CA LYS A 85 -8.43 8.27 1.47
C LYS A 85 -8.86 9.10 2.67
N ASP A 86 -9.37 10.29 2.43
CA ASP A 86 -9.90 11.14 3.50
C ASP A 86 -11.12 10.49 4.13
N GLU A 87 -11.98 9.83 3.36
CA GLU A 87 -13.11 9.04 3.83
C GLU A 87 -12.65 7.80 4.64
N GLN A 88 -11.62 7.07 4.17
CA GLN A 88 -11.04 5.96 4.93
C GLN A 88 -10.40 6.42 6.25
N ILE A 89 -9.72 7.57 6.23
CA ILE A 89 -9.14 8.17 7.44
C ILE A 89 -10.25 8.59 8.40
N GLU A 90 -11.31 9.20 7.91
CA GLU A 90 -12.47 9.62 8.72
C GLU A 90 -13.21 8.42 9.31
N ILE A 91 -13.43 7.36 8.55
CA ILE A 91 -14.00 6.09 9.03
C ILE A 91 -13.12 5.47 10.11
N LEU A 92 -11.79 5.43 9.90
CA LEU A 92 -10.87 4.91 10.91
C LEU A 92 -10.82 5.79 12.16
N GLN A 93 -10.88 7.12 12.02
CA GLN A 93 -10.93 8.06 13.14
C GLN A 93 -12.25 7.91 13.93
N THR A 94 -13.37 7.81 13.23
CA THR A 94 -14.70 7.60 13.84
C THR A 94 -14.73 6.26 14.58
N ARG A 95 -14.15 5.22 13.99
CA ARG A 95 -14.06 3.90 14.63
C ARG A 95 -13.16 3.90 15.87
N ILE A 96 -12.06 4.66 15.84
CA ILE A 96 -11.20 4.87 17.01
C ILE A 96 -11.97 5.60 18.14
N ILE A 97 -12.77 6.61 17.79
CA ILE A 97 -13.59 7.36 18.76
C ILE A 97 -14.68 6.46 19.35
N GLU A 98 -15.44 5.75 18.55
CA GLU A 98 -16.47 4.78 18.99
C GLU A 98 -15.88 3.73 19.96
N LEU A 99 -14.72 3.17 19.61
CA LEU A 99 -14.04 2.19 20.45
C LEU A 99 -13.49 2.79 21.75
N SER A 100 -13.20 4.11 21.80
CA SER A 100 -12.74 4.81 23.00
C SER A 100 -13.87 5.04 24.02
N GLU A 101 -15.09 5.23 23.55
CA GLU A 101 -16.26 5.45 24.40
C GLU A 101 -16.76 4.16 25.08
N GLU A 102 -16.40 2.98 24.55
CA GLU A 102 -16.81 1.67 25.08
C GLU A 102 -15.85 1.06 26.13
N ASN A 103 -14.92 1.83 26.68
CA ASN A 103 -13.97 1.34 27.70
C ASN A 103 -13.05 0.19 27.20
N TYR A 104 -12.72 0.18 25.91
CA TYR A 104 -11.80 -0.78 25.35
C TYR A 104 -10.37 -0.54 25.84
N ASP A 105 -9.63 -1.63 26.08
CA ASP A 105 -8.19 -1.57 26.27
C ASP A 105 -7.52 -1.01 24.99
N TRP A 106 -6.97 0.18 25.11
CA TRP A 106 -6.31 0.88 24.01
C TRP A 106 -5.21 0.04 23.34
N VAL A 107 -4.57 -0.79 24.12
CA VAL A 107 -3.53 -1.72 23.61
C VAL A 107 -4.15 -2.71 22.65
N GLU A 108 -5.31 -3.30 23.00
CA GLU A 108 -6.03 -4.23 22.13
C GLU A 108 -6.51 -3.55 20.82
N VAL A 109 -6.99 -2.30 20.92
CA VAL A 109 -7.36 -1.50 19.75
C VAL A 109 -6.17 -1.27 18.83
N CYS A 110 -5.01 -0.92 19.39
CA CYS A 110 -3.77 -0.75 18.62
C CYS A 110 -3.39 -2.04 17.88
N TYR A 111 -3.47 -3.20 18.52
CA TYR A 111 -3.21 -4.47 17.88
C TYR A 111 -4.19 -4.78 16.74
N LYS A 112 -5.48 -4.51 16.92
CA LYS A 112 -6.49 -4.68 15.85
C LYS A 112 -6.22 -3.79 14.64
N ILE A 113 -5.80 -2.54 14.87
CA ILE A 113 -5.43 -1.61 13.78
C ILE A 113 -4.17 -2.11 13.05
N ILE A 114 -3.17 -2.58 13.77
CA ILE A 114 -1.94 -3.14 13.19
C ILE A 114 -2.28 -4.40 12.37
N ASP A 115 -3.11 -5.27 12.91
CA ASP A 115 -3.55 -6.48 12.20
C ASP A 115 -4.29 -6.14 10.90
N ALA A 116 -5.21 -5.18 10.94
CA ALA A 116 -5.92 -4.67 9.76
C ALA A 116 -4.96 -4.06 8.72
N LEU A 117 -3.96 -3.28 9.16
CA LEU A 117 -2.92 -2.74 8.29
C LEU A 117 -2.13 -3.85 7.60
N LEU A 118 -1.62 -4.81 8.36
CA LEU A 118 -0.85 -5.92 7.82
C LEU A 118 -1.69 -6.80 6.89
N HIS A 119 -2.95 -7.04 7.24
CA HIS A 119 -3.89 -7.78 6.40
C HIS A 119 -4.15 -7.06 5.07
N SER A 120 -4.35 -5.74 5.10
CA SER A 120 -4.50 -4.92 3.90
C SER A 120 -3.26 -4.96 2.99
N LEU A 121 -2.06 -4.98 3.56
CA LEU A 121 -0.82 -5.13 2.80
C LEU A 121 -0.69 -6.53 2.20
N ALA A 122 -1.02 -7.56 2.96
CA ALA A 122 -0.94 -8.96 2.55
C ALA A 122 -1.91 -9.27 1.40
N THR A 123 -3.18 -8.85 1.51
CA THR A 123 -4.21 -9.11 0.49
C THR A 123 -4.06 -8.24 -0.74
N GLY A 124 -3.76 -6.97 -0.57
CA GLY A 124 -3.69 -5.98 -1.65
C GLY A 124 -2.38 -6.08 -2.45
N PRO A 125 -1.35 -5.30 -2.07
CA PRO A 125 -0.17 -5.17 -2.90
C PRO A 125 0.77 -6.39 -2.88
N LEU A 126 0.80 -7.18 -1.80
CA LEU A 126 1.66 -8.35 -1.67
C LEU A 126 1.01 -9.62 -2.22
N LYS A 127 -0.32 -9.63 -2.37
CA LYS A 127 -1.08 -10.72 -2.99
C LYS A 127 -0.75 -12.10 -2.40
N PHE A 128 -0.79 -12.19 -1.07
CA PHE A 128 -0.56 -13.47 -0.38
C PHE A 128 -1.53 -14.53 -0.85
N GLY A 129 -1.03 -15.73 -1.11
CA GLY A 129 -1.84 -16.88 -1.51
C GLY A 129 -2.40 -16.82 -2.94
N GLU A 130 -2.04 -15.85 -3.79
CA GLU A 130 -2.56 -15.68 -5.15
C GLU A 130 -2.46 -16.97 -5.99
N ASN A 131 -1.44 -17.78 -5.78
CA ASN A 131 -1.22 -19.04 -6.49
C ASN A 131 -1.56 -20.28 -5.64
N GLY A 132 -2.36 -20.13 -4.58
CA GLY A 132 -2.62 -21.21 -3.62
C GLY A 132 -1.42 -21.54 -2.75
N SER A 133 -0.29 -20.84 -2.90
CA SER A 133 0.87 -20.97 -2.04
C SER A 133 0.66 -20.12 -0.79
N HIS A 134 0.75 -20.71 0.38
CA HIS A 134 0.69 -19.99 1.66
C HIS A 134 2.10 -19.95 2.28
N THR A 135 3.05 -19.44 1.47
CA THR A 135 4.48 -19.46 1.77
C THR A 135 4.97 -18.15 2.36
N GLU A 136 4.10 -17.15 2.45
CA GLU A 136 4.45 -15.79 2.80
C GLU A 136 4.05 -15.43 4.23
N ARG A 137 4.76 -14.44 4.78
CA ARG A 137 4.47 -13.84 6.07
C ARG A 137 4.89 -12.36 6.05
N ILE A 138 4.10 -11.50 6.69
CA ILE A 138 4.44 -10.12 6.99
C ILE A 138 4.35 -9.88 8.48
N SER A 139 5.31 -9.14 9.04
CA SER A 139 5.35 -8.80 10.46
C SER A 139 5.76 -7.34 10.65
N LEU A 140 5.21 -6.70 11.68
CA LEU A 140 5.59 -5.35 12.11
C LEU A 140 6.29 -5.42 13.46
N TYR A 141 7.41 -4.69 13.58
CA TYR A 141 8.22 -4.58 14.78
C TYR A 141 8.43 -3.12 15.12
N ILE A 142 8.28 -2.75 16.40
CA ILE A 142 8.73 -1.45 16.92
C ILE A 142 10.10 -1.60 17.58
N HIS A 143 10.87 -0.53 17.55
CA HIS A 143 12.15 -0.45 18.26
C HIS A 143 11.99 0.23 19.60
N ASP A 144 12.50 -0.42 20.63
CA ASP A 144 12.66 0.15 21.97
C ASP A 144 14.10 0.68 22.11
N ASP A 145 14.24 2.00 22.09
CA ASP A 145 15.54 2.68 22.12
C ASP A 145 16.27 2.46 23.45
N ASP A 146 15.53 2.33 24.57
CA ASP A 146 16.09 2.18 25.91
C ASP A 146 16.75 0.79 26.08
N PHE A 147 16.14 -0.23 25.52
CA PHE A 147 16.61 -1.63 25.61
C PHE A 147 17.35 -2.11 24.37
N ARG A 148 17.39 -1.30 23.30
CA ARG A 148 17.98 -1.65 21.99
C ARG A 148 17.43 -2.98 21.46
N LYS A 149 16.11 -3.10 21.42
CA LYS A 149 15.41 -4.31 21.02
C LYS A 149 14.19 -4.00 20.18
N PHE A 150 13.81 -4.98 19.35
CA PHE A 150 12.57 -4.95 18.64
C PHE A 150 11.50 -5.79 19.34
N ILE A 151 10.28 -5.24 19.38
CA ILE A 151 9.08 -5.92 19.87
C ILE A 151 8.18 -6.20 18.68
N GLN A 152 7.77 -7.45 18.50
CA GLN A 152 6.81 -7.81 17.45
C GLN A 152 5.40 -7.38 17.86
N LEU A 153 4.77 -6.55 17.04
CA LEU A 153 3.41 -6.06 17.27
C LEU A 153 2.33 -6.87 16.53
N GLY A 154 2.64 -7.31 15.34
CA GLY A 154 1.67 -8.03 14.51
C GLY A 154 2.34 -8.93 13.49
N ARG A 155 1.58 -9.93 13.03
CA ARG A 155 2.02 -10.90 12.04
C ARG A 155 0.84 -11.47 11.28
N ILE A 156 0.92 -11.48 9.95
CA ILE A 156 -0.06 -12.10 9.06
C ILE A 156 0.63 -13.14 8.18
N SER A 157 0.03 -14.30 8.11
CA SER A 157 0.29 -15.34 7.11
C SER A 157 -1.02 -16.09 6.86
N TYR A 158 -1.25 -16.55 5.64
CA TYR A 158 -2.39 -17.41 5.34
C TYR A 158 -2.13 -18.88 5.69
N ASN A 159 -0.87 -19.22 6.03
CA ASN A 159 -0.55 -20.50 6.65
C ASN A 159 -0.68 -20.35 8.19
N PRO A 160 -1.60 -21.11 8.85
CA PRO A 160 -1.81 -21.01 10.28
C PRO A 160 -0.54 -21.32 11.11
N GLU A 161 0.35 -22.19 10.61
CA GLU A 161 1.61 -22.49 11.31
C GLU A 161 2.58 -21.32 11.29
N PHE A 162 2.57 -20.50 10.22
CA PHE A 162 3.45 -19.34 10.07
C PHE A 162 2.89 -18.07 10.74
N SER A 163 1.58 -18.05 11.01
CA SER A 163 0.93 -16.97 11.75
C SER A 163 1.16 -17.08 13.27
N LYS A 164 1.51 -18.27 13.77
CA LYS A 164 1.78 -18.47 15.21
C LYS A 164 2.84 -17.50 15.69
N LEU A 165 2.56 -16.87 16.82
CA LEU A 165 3.52 -16.00 17.48
C LEU A 165 4.67 -16.86 18.02
N GLY A 166 5.89 -16.50 17.61
CA GLY A 166 7.13 -17.11 18.09
C GLY A 166 7.85 -16.23 19.10
N LYS A 167 9.17 -16.12 18.97
CA LYS A 167 9.98 -15.12 19.69
C LYS A 167 9.43 -13.72 19.37
N ARG A 168 9.07 -12.97 20.40
CA ARG A 168 8.46 -11.63 20.23
C ARG A 168 9.47 -10.49 20.34
N VAL A 169 10.63 -10.75 20.94
CA VAL A 169 11.66 -9.75 21.20
C VAL A 169 12.96 -10.14 20.51
N TYR A 170 13.52 -9.23 19.73
CA TYR A 170 14.75 -9.42 18.96
C TYR A 170 15.77 -8.37 19.30
N SER A 171 17.08 -8.67 19.18
CA SER A 171 18.14 -7.67 19.30
C SER A 171 18.14 -6.71 18.12
N ASP A 172 18.61 -5.47 18.31
CA ASP A 172 18.64 -4.46 17.26
C ASP A 172 19.69 -4.71 16.17
N ASP A 173 20.55 -5.69 16.37
CA ASP A 173 21.56 -6.17 15.43
C ASP A 173 21.22 -7.53 14.78
N GLU A 174 20.05 -8.11 15.08
CA GLU A 174 19.67 -9.47 14.68
C GLU A 174 19.06 -9.50 13.26
N GLY A 175 19.76 -10.17 12.34
CA GLY A 175 19.25 -10.56 11.03
C GLY A 175 18.83 -9.41 10.12
N CYS A 176 17.91 -9.71 9.19
CA CYS A 176 17.33 -8.72 8.28
C CYS A 176 16.69 -7.54 9.03
N LEU A 177 16.18 -7.76 10.23
CA LEU A 177 15.55 -6.75 11.07
C LEU A 177 16.55 -5.66 11.47
N GLY A 178 17.70 -6.05 12.06
CA GLY A 178 18.77 -5.14 12.45
C GLY A 178 19.40 -4.45 11.24
N TYR A 179 19.66 -5.19 10.17
CA TYR A 179 20.18 -4.62 8.91
C TYR A 179 19.25 -3.54 8.36
N THR A 180 17.93 -3.80 8.32
CA THR A 180 16.93 -2.85 7.84
C THR A 180 16.85 -1.59 8.71
N TRP A 181 16.96 -1.76 10.04
CA TRP A 181 16.95 -0.62 10.96
C TRP A 181 18.06 0.38 10.67
N ILE A 182 19.26 -0.13 10.40
CA ILE A 182 20.43 0.71 10.12
C ILE A 182 20.35 1.32 8.71
N ASN A 183 20.03 0.50 7.69
CA ASN A 183 20.17 0.87 6.29
C ASN A 183 18.87 1.43 5.66
N GLY A 184 17.74 1.33 6.34
CA GLY A 184 16.42 1.77 5.85
C GLY A 184 15.66 0.71 5.06
N GLU A 185 16.37 -0.14 4.34
CA GLU A 185 15.84 -1.25 3.54
C GLU A 185 16.81 -2.43 3.59
N GLY A 186 16.27 -3.63 3.61
CA GLY A 186 17.05 -4.87 3.50
C GLY A 186 16.38 -5.86 2.55
N PHE A 187 17.18 -6.59 1.76
CA PHE A 187 16.69 -7.68 0.91
C PHE A 187 17.70 -8.80 0.85
N THR A 188 17.23 -10.03 1.03
CA THR A 188 18.02 -11.25 0.81
C THR A 188 17.11 -12.40 0.37
N ASN A 189 17.55 -13.18 -0.59
CA ASN A 189 16.84 -14.34 -1.13
C ASN A 189 17.76 -15.53 -1.47
N HIS A 190 18.95 -15.55 -0.90
CA HIS A 190 19.98 -16.52 -1.25
C HIS A 190 20.13 -17.67 -0.27
N PHE A 191 19.25 -17.78 0.75
CA PHE A 191 19.34 -18.85 1.72
C PHE A 191 19.07 -20.22 1.11
N THR A 192 19.92 -21.17 1.46
CA THR A 192 19.80 -22.58 1.07
C THR A 192 18.47 -23.17 1.54
N ASN A 193 17.93 -24.13 0.78
CA ASN A 193 16.72 -24.81 1.22
C ASN A 193 17.01 -25.66 2.47
N PRO A 194 16.42 -25.33 3.64
CA PRO A 194 16.68 -26.04 4.90
C PRO A 194 16.17 -27.48 4.92
N GLU A 195 15.28 -27.88 4.01
CA GLU A 195 14.83 -29.27 3.85
C GLU A 195 15.88 -30.12 3.14
N ILE A 196 16.76 -29.49 2.33
CA ILE A 196 17.83 -30.14 1.59
C ILE A 196 19.13 -30.10 2.39
N ASP A 197 19.49 -28.91 2.90
CA ASP A 197 20.76 -28.68 3.61
C ASP A 197 20.56 -27.71 4.79
N LEU A 198 20.06 -28.26 5.89
CA LEU A 198 19.87 -27.52 7.13
C LEU A 198 21.18 -26.97 7.74
N PRO A 199 22.29 -27.70 7.74
CA PRO A 199 23.57 -27.18 8.26
C PRO A 199 24.00 -25.88 7.56
N THR A 200 23.99 -25.85 6.24
CA THR A 200 24.37 -24.65 5.46
C THR A 200 23.41 -23.50 5.72
N TYR A 201 22.09 -23.77 5.78
CA TYR A 201 21.10 -22.76 6.14
C TYR A 201 21.38 -22.14 7.52
N LEU A 202 21.71 -22.96 8.52
CA LEU A 202 22.01 -22.48 9.88
C LEU A 202 23.31 -21.64 9.92
N GLU A 203 24.31 -21.97 9.11
CA GLU A 203 25.53 -21.16 9.00
C GLU A 203 25.25 -19.82 8.32
N GLN A 204 24.44 -19.79 7.25
CA GLN A 204 24.02 -18.56 6.59
C GLN A 204 23.24 -17.66 7.58
N MET A 205 22.28 -18.20 8.33
CA MET A 205 21.55 -17.44 9.34
C MET A 205 22.45 -16.91 10.46
N LYS A 206 23.50 -17.65 10.83
CA LYS A 206 24.50 -17.18 11.80
C LYS A 206 25.31 -16.00 11.25
N GLN A 207 25.62 -15.98 9.95
CA GLN A 207 26.30 -14.85 9.32
C GLN A 207 25.43 -13.58 9.36
N GLU A 208 24.12 -13.73 9.34
CA GLU A 208 23.14 -12.67 9.58
C GLU A 208 22.91 -12.37 11.07
N ASN A 209 23.81 -12.78 11.94
CA ASN A 209 23.73 -12.57 13.38
C ASN A 209 22.51 -13.21 14.09
N VAL A 210 21.94 -14.28 13.52
CA VAL A 210 20.82 -15.01 14.13
C VAL A 210 21.33 -16.30 14.80
N ASN A 211 20.96 -16.48 16.08
CA ASN A 211 21.40 -17.63 16.84
C ASN A 211 20.81 -18.93 16.27
N LYS A 212 21.66 -19.94 15.99
CA LYS A 212 21.28 -21.24 15.43
C LYS A 212 20.21 -21.99 16.26
N ILE A 213 20.23 -21.84 17.58
CA ILE A 213 19.22 -22.47 18.46
C ILE A 213 17.85 -21.84 18.19
N VAL A 214 17.81 -20.52 18.07
CA VAL A 214 16.59 -19.76 17.77
C VAL A 214 16.05 -20.11 16.38
N VAL A 215 16.94 -20.19 15.36
CA VAL A 215 16.57 -20.57 14.01
C VAL A 215 15.96 -21.96 13.92
N LYS A 216 16.50 -22.93 14.68
CA LYS A 216 15.92 -24.28 14.74
C LYS A 216 14.47 -24.30 15.24
N ALA A 217 14.14 -23.39 16.14
CA ALA A 217 12.81 -23.24 16.71
C ALA A 217 11.84 -22.43 15.83
N PHE A 218 12.30 -21.83 14.74
CA PHE A 218 11.41 -21.10 13.84
C PHE A 218 10.41 -22.03 13.16
N ASN A 219 9.12 -21.71 13.26
CA ASN A 219 8.05 -22.41 12.54
C ASN A 219 8.18 -22.24 11.02
N MET A 220 8.62 -21.06 10.57
CA MET A 220 8.89 -20.76 9.19
C MET A 220 10.39 -20.54 8.98
N LYS A 221 10.99 -21.39 8.15
CA LYS A 221 12.39 -21.24 7.73
C LYS A 221 12.44 -20.50 6.42
N SER A 222 12.33 -19.18 6.51
CA SER A 222 12.24 -18.27 5.37
C SER A 222 13.55 -18.27 4.56
N ARG A 223 13.43 -18.16 3.25
CA ARG A 223 14.56 -18.10 2.30
C ARG A 223 14.64 -16.74 1.61
N LEU A 224 13.56 -15.97 1.64
CA LEU A 224 13.47 -14.59 1.21
C LEU A 224 13.08 -13.72 2.41
N TYR A 225 13.79 -12.61 2.58
CA TYR A 225 13.49 -11.55 3.52
C TYR A 225 13.57 -10.20 2.82
N TYR A 226 12.59 -9.36 3.10
CA TYR A 226 12.61 -7.95 2.75
C TYR A 226 12.20 -7.13 3.96
N GLY A 227 13.02 -6.14 4.31
CA GLY A 227 12.76 -5.22 5.39
C GLY A 227 12.55 -3.80 4.89
N TYR A 228 11.59 -3.11 5.47
CA TYR A 228 11.31 -1.70 5.24
C TYR A 228 11.22 -0.95 6.56
N ARG A 229 12.04 0.10 6.72
CA ARG A 229 12.03 0.95 7.90
C ARG A 229 10.95 2.02 7.79
N VAL A 230 10.05 2.05 8.76
CA VAL A 230 8.99 3.05 8.89
C VAL A 230 9.53 4.23 9.70
N MET A 231 9.39 5.43 9.16
CA MET A 231 9.83 6.68 9.79
C MET A 231 8.63 7.56 10.09
N ASP A 232 8.74 8.42 11.10
CA ASP A 232 7.73 9.44 11.31
C ASP A 232 7.68 10.45 10.15
N THR A 233 6.55 11.11 10.00
CA THR A 233 6.28 11.97 8.85
C THR A 233 6.94 13.34 8.94
N ILE A 234 7.32 13.78 10.14
CA ILE A 234 7.81 15.14 10.42
C ILE A 234 9.32 15.12 10.66
N ASN A 235 9.77 14.39 11.67
CA ASN A 235 11.16 14.43 12.16
C ASN A 235 12.04 13.40 11.47
N ARG A 236 11.46 12.51 10.67
CA ARG A 236 12.14 11.36 10.06
C ARG A 236 12.82 10.43 11.08
N LYS A 237 12.29 10.41 12.30
CA LYS A 237 12.72 9.44 13.31
C LYS A 237 12.27 8.04 12.88
N SER A 238 13.14 7.04 13.03
CA SER A 238 12.78 5.65 12.83
C SER A 238 11.82 5.20 13.92
N LEU A 239 10.69 4.59 13.54
CA LEU A 239 9.64 4.14 14.46
C LEU A 239 9.54 2.63 14.51
N ALA A 240 9.56 1.98 13.35
CA ALA A 240 9.27 0.57 13.21
C ALA A 240 9.98 -0.05 12.02
N VAL A 241 9.94 -1.37 11.93
CA VAL A 241 10.37 -2.14 10.75
C VAL A 241 9.26 -3.10 10.36
N ILE A 242 8.94 -3.14 9.07
CA ILE A 242 8.09 -4.18 8.47
C ILE A 242 9.02 -5.20 7.82
N ILE A 243 8.79 -6.49 8.09
CA ILE A 243 9.48 -7.59 7.44
C ILE A 243 8.49 -8.42 6.64
N VAL A 244 8.76 -8.61 5.35
CA VAL A 244 8.11 -9.58 4.48
C VAL A 244 9.03 -10.77 4.31
N GLU A 245 8.49 -11.96 4.46
CA GLU A 245 9.24 -13.22 4.40
C GLU A 245 8.55 -14.21 3.47
N SER A 246 9.34 -15.07 2.81
CA SER A 246 8.81 -16.22 2.07
C SER A 246 9.75 -17.42 2.18
N ILE A 247 9.19 -18.65 2.20
CA ILE A 247 9.97 -19.88 2.02
C ILE A 247 10.35 -20.11 0.56
N ASP A 248 9.65 -19.47 -0.37
CA ASP A 248 10.02 -19.42 -1.79
C ASP A 248 10.94 -18.21 -2.04
N PRO A 249 12.23 -18.40 -2.40
CA PRO A 249 13.18 -17.32 -2.63
C PRO A 249 12.89 -16.52 -3.91
N THR A 250 12.01 -17.03 -4.79
CA THR A 250 11.65 -16.41 -6.07
C THR A 250 10.29 -15.72 -6.04
N ARG A 251 9.60 -15.75 -4.89
CA ARG A 251 8.23 -15.22 -4.75
C ARG A 251 8.11 -13.74 -5.08
N TYR A 252 9.13 -12.97 -4.74
CA TYR A 252 9.18 -11.52 -4.99
C TYR A 252 10.56 -11.11 -5.48
N THR A 253 10.60 -10.09 -6.33
CA THR A 253 11.84 -9.35 -6.59
C THR A 253 12.01 -8.22 -5.57
N ARG A 254 13.24 -7.74 -5.42
CA ARG A 254 13.53 -6.56 -4.59
C ARG A 254 12.74 -5.34 -5.07
N GLU A 255 12.70 -5.15 -6.39
CA GLU A 255 12.05 -4.02 -7.05
C GLU A 255 10.54 -4.01 -6.81
N ASP A 256 9.89 -5.19 -6.84
CA ASP A 256 8.46 -5.30 -6.55
C ASP A 256 8.16 -4.92 -5.11
N LEU A 257 8.91 -5.47 -4.15
CA LEU A 257 8.73 -5.16 -2.73
C LEU A 257 9.06 -3.69 -2.44
N HIS A 258 10.14 -3.15 -3.03
CA HIS A 258 10.48 -1.74 -2.91
C HIS A 258 9.32 -0.84 -3.36
N LYS A 259 8.71 -1.11 -4.52
CA LYS A 259 7.53 -0.37 -5.02
C LYS A 259 6.34 -0.47 -4.07
N VAL A 260 6.13 -1.63 -3.45
CA VAL A 260 5.03 -1.80 -2.47
C VAL A 260 5.14 -0.79 -1.34
N PHE A 261 6.33 -0.60 -0.78
CA PHE A 261 6.52 0.19 0.43
C PHE A 261 6.91 1.65 0.18
N THR A 262 7.50 1.98 -0.97
CA THR A 262 7.95 3.35 -1.30
C THR A 262 6.96 4.16 -2.11
N LEU A 263 5.87 3.56 -2.62
CA LEU A 263 4.82 4.33 -3.27
C LEU A 263 4.30 5.38 -2.29
N GLN A 264 4.46 6.67 -2.64
CA GLN A 264 4.35 7.82 -1.73
C GLN A 264 3.13 7.79 -0.81
N HIS A 265 1.94 7.51 -1.36
CA HIS A 265 0.71 7.46 -0.56
C HIS A 265 0.68 6.29 0.43
N ARG A 266 1.28 5.15 0.09
CA ARG A 266 1.31 3.97 0.97
C ARG A 266 2.35 4.11 2.06
N ALA A 267 3.54 4.59 1.72
CA ALA A 267 4.58 4.91 2.68
C ALA A 267 4.07 5.91 3.73
N LEU A 268 3.40 6.97 3.28
CA LEU A 268 2.80 7.97 4.16
C LEU A 268 1.72 7.38 5.05
N PHE A 269 0.83 6.56 4.48
CA PHE A 269 -0.25 5.91 5.24
C PHE A 269 0.29 4.99 6.35
N ILE A 270 1.27 4.13 6.03
CA ILE A 270 1.93 3.27 7.02
C ILE A 270 2.58 4.11 8.13
N SER A 271 3.34 5.14 7.75
CA SER A 271 4.01 6.03 8.70
C SER A 271 3.02 6.72 9.62
N GLN A 272 1.93 7.27 9.09
CA GLN A 272 0.89 7.93 9.88
C GLN A 272 0.21 7.00 10.89
N ILE A 273 -0.13 5.77 10.47
CA ILE A 273 -0.72 4.79 11.39
C ILE A 273 0.26 4.46 12.52
N VAL A 274 1.49 4.07 12.18
CA VAL A 274 2.50 3.68 13.17
C VAL A 274 2.82 4.85 14.10
N GLU A 275 2.99 6.06 13.57
CA GLU A 275 3.25 7.28 14.35
C GLU A 275 2.15 7.57 15.38
N LYS A 276 0.88 7.43 14.98
CA LYS A 276 -0.28 7.66 15.88
C LYS A 276 -0.43 6.59 16.94
N LEU A 277 -0.09 5.35 16.61
CA LEU A 277 -0.15 4.24 17.56
C LEU A 277 1.05 4.17 18.49
N TYR A 278 2.22 4.69 18.07
CA TYR A 278 3.49 4.55 18.78
C TYR A 278 3.44 4.92 20.28
N PRO A 279 2.74 6.00 20.70
CA PRO A 279 2.64 6.34 22.13
C PRO A 279 1.84 5.33 22.97
N CYS A 280 0.95 4.55 22.31
CA CYS A 280 0.06 3.58 22.97
C CYS A 280 0.63 2.17 22.96
N LEU A 281 1.77 1.95 22.27
CA LEU A 281 2.35 0.62 22.11
C LEU A 281 3.14 0.20 23.36
N PRO A 282 3.20 -1.11 23.66
CA PRO A 282 3.89 -1.61 24.83
C PRO A 282 5.38 -1.29 24.77
N LYS A 283 5.92 -0.82 25.88
CA LYS A 283 7.37 -0.72 26.13
C LYS A 283 7.85 -1.99 26.82
N LEU A 284 9.11 -2.37 26.62
CA LEU A 284 9.68 -3.57 27.23
C LEU A 284 9.61 -3.59 28.75
N GLN A 285 9.53 -2.42 29.40
CA GLN A 285 9.30 -2.36 30.86
C GLN A 285 7.97 -3.01 31.25
N ASN A 286 6.92 -2.81 30.46
CA ASN A 286 5.58 -3.33 30.73
C ASN A 286 5.35 -4.70 30.06
N ALA A 287 6.16 -5.05 29.06
CA ALA A 287 6.03 -6.30 28.30
C ALA A 287 6.15 -7.55 29.18
N LYS A 288 6.92 -7.52 30.26
CA LYS A 288 7.00 -8.63 31.22
C LYS A 288 5.72 -8.81 32.04
N GLU A 289 4.98 -7.73 32.27
CA GLU A 289 3.72 -7.76 33.02
C GLU A 289 2.58 -8.22 32.12
N GLU A 290 2.68 -7.98 30.81
CA GLU A 290 1.69 -8.36 29.78
C GLU A 290 1.94 -9.76 29.17
N GLY A 291 2.92 -10.50 29.66
CA GLY A 291 3.20 -11.90 29.22
C GLY A 291 3.99 -12.01 27.90
N PHE A 292 4.78 -10.99 27.58
CA PHE A 292 5.72 -10.99 26.44
C PHE A 292 7.07 -11.65 26.77
#